data_293b2bf251f4ae7b58fea47e27b6c2a1
#
_entry.id   293b2bf251f4ae7b58fea47e27b6c2a1
#
_cell.length_a   1.000
_cell.length_b   1.000
_cell.length_c   1.000
_cell.angle_alpha   90.00
_cell.angle_beta   90.00
_cell.angle_gamma   90.00
#
_symmetry.space_group_name_H-M   'P 1'
#
loop_
_entity.id
_entity.type
_entity.pdbx_description
1 polymer ?
#
loop_
_entity_poly.entity_id
_entity_poly.type
_entity_poly.pdbx_seq_one_letter_code
_entity_poly.pdbx_strand_id
1 'polypeptide(L)'
;VRDGLTDLFNRRHLGDVLPGMLALARRNNWALAVAIIDLDRFKLVNDEHGHLVGDTVLKSFAALLLAQLRKSDVVCRYGGEEFCVLMPRTTTTQGRRKIDGLLKEWRAVRLYADGKVLGQQTFSAGVAESLAAGGGDESADALLKRADDCALLAKKAGRNCVLAENQELTAGQPAP
;
A
#
# COMPACT_ATOMS: atom_id res chain seq x y z
N VAL A 1 -17.93 -8.18 -2.47
CA VAL A 1 -16.85 -8.02 -1.53
C VAL A 1 -15.48 -7.91 -2.21
N ARG A 2 -15.45 -8.08 -3.55
CA ARG A 2 -14.28 -7.82 -4.39
C ARG A 2 -14.49 -6.58 -5.25
N ASP A 3 -13.38 -5.99 -5.69
CA ASP A 3 -13.35 -4.90 -6.65
C ASP A 3 -13.51 -5.47 -8.08
N GLY A 4 -14.46 -4.93 -8.84
CA GLY A 4 -14.81 -5.46 -10.17
C GLY A 4 -13.73 -5.29 -11.24
N LEU A 5 -12.75 -4.40 -11.05
CA LEU A 5 -11.68 -4.18 -12.00
C LEU A 5 -10.44 -5.04 -11.70
N THR A 6 -10.05 -5.11 -10.43
CA THR A 6 -8.78 -5.69 -10.00
C THR A 6 -8.91 -7.07 -9.37
N ASP A 7 -10.14 -7.50 -9.04
CA ASP A 7 -10.46 -8.72 -8.27
C ASP A 7 -9.82 -8.79 -6.88
N LEU A 8 -9.22 -7.70 -6.41
CA LEU A 8 -8.80 -7.57 -5.02
C LEU A 8 -10.02 -7.41 -4.10
N PHE A 9 -9.84 -7.56 -2.80
CA PHE A 9 -10.86 -7.16 -1.86
C PHE A 9 -11.15 -5.66 -1.99
N ASN A 10 -12.39 -5.27 -1.74
CA ASN A 10 -12.78 -3.85 -1.74
C ASN A 10 -12.71 -3.25 -0.34
N ARG A 11 -12.88 -1.92 -0.24
CA ARG A 11 -12.85 -1.17 1.03
C ARG A 11 -13.84 -1.70 2.06
N ARG A 12 -15.01 -2.17 1.64
CA ARG A 12 -16.01 -2.74 2.55
C ARG A 12 -15.48 -3.99 3.25
N HIS A 13 -14.87 -4.90 2.49
CA HIS A 13 -14.26 -6.10 3.07
C HIS A 13 -13.16 -5.76 4.08
N LEU A 14 -12.35 -4.73 3.79
CA LEU A 14 -11.34 -4.24 4.73
C LEU A 14 -11.96 -3.83 6.06
N GLY A 15 -13.06 -3.06 6.02
CA GLY A 15 -13.79 -2.64 7.22
C GLY A 15 -14.38 -3.81 8.01
N ASP A 16 -14.78 -4.87 7.32
CA ASP A 16 -15.31 -6.08 7.97
C ASP A 16 -14.22 -6.92 8.67
N VAL A 17 -13.00 -7.00 8.09
CA VAL A 17 -11.96 -7.92 8.60
C VAL A 17 -10.96 -7.26 9.54
N LEU A 18 -10.61 -5.99 9.35
CA LEU A 18 -9.56 -5.33 10.12
C LEU A 18 -9.82 -5.29 11.63
N PRO A 19 -11.05 -5.01 12.12
CA PRO A 19 -11.32 -5.05 13.56
C PRO A 19 -11.06 -6.43 14.18
N GLY A 20 -11.43 -7.50 13.49
CA GLY A 20 -11.17 -8.88 13.94
C GLY A 20 -9.67 -9.21 13.96
N MET A 21 -8.92 -8.77 12.94
CA MET A 21 -7.46 -8.95 12.89
C MET A 21 -6.77 -8.18 14.01
N LEU A 22 -7.21 -6.96 14.33
CA LEU A 22 -6.70 -6.17 15.45
C LEU A 22 -6.95 -6.86 16.79
N ALA A 23 -8.18 -7.34 17.03
CA ALA A 23 -8.51 -8.07 18.24
C ALA A 23 -7.67 -9.33 18.40
N LEU A 24 -7.43 -10.06 17.30
CA LEU A 24 -6.59 -11.24 17.30
C LEU A 24 -5.11 -10.91 17.56
N ALA A 25 -4.60 -9.85 16.96
CA ALA A 25 -3.24 -9.37 17.18
C ALA A 25 -3.01 -9.00 18.65
N ARG A 26 -3.94 -8.26 19.25
CA ARG A 26 -3.89 -7.91 20.69
C ARG A 26 -3.89 -9.15 21.58
N ARG A 27 -4.84 -10.06 21.36
CA ARG A 27 -4.97 -11.27 22.19
C ARG A 27 -3.71 -12.13 22.17
N ASN A 28 -3.03 -12.19 21.06
CA ASN A 28 -1.82 -13.00 20.87
C ASN A 28 -0.53 -12.19 21.00
N ASN A 29 -0.60 -10.91 21.33
CA ASN A 29 0.55 -10.02 21.48
C ASN A 29 1.50 -10.04 20.26
N TRP A 30 0.94 -10.00 19.07
CA TRP A 30 1.72 -9.90 17.84
C TRP A 30 1.48 -8.57 17.12
N ALA A 31 2.42 -8.17 16.27
CA ALA A 31 2.29 -6.98 15.45
C ALA A 31 1.33 -7.22 14.26
N LEU A 32 0.55 -6.21 13.93
CA LEU A 32 -0.21 -6.13 12.67
C LEU A 32 0.19 -4.84 11.97
N ALA A 33 0.93 -4.94 10.87
CA ALA A 33 1.27 -3.79 10.06
C ALA A 33 0.20 -3.53 9.00
N VAL A 34 -0.04 -2.27 8.72
CA VAL A 34 -0.93 -1.78 7.66
C VAL A 34 -0.14 -0.86 6.76
N ALA A 35 -0.27 -1.04 5.45
CA ALA A 35 0.26 -0.13 4.45
C ALA A 35 -0.87 0.49 3.63
N ILE A 36 -0.82 1.82 3.47
CA ILE A 36 -1.62 2.55 2.48
C ILE A 36 -0.68 2.91 1.33
N ILE A 37 -1.08 2.56 0.12
CA ILE A 37 -0.30 2.73 -1.12
C ILE A 37 -1.14 3.55 -2.09
N ASP A 38 -0.53 4.53 -2.72
CA ASP A 38 -1.18 5.39 -3.71
C ASP A 38 -0.29 5.49 -4.96
N LEU A 39 -0.84 5.14 -6.12
CA LEU A 39 -0.11 5.19 -7.39
C LEU A 39 0.19 6.65 -7.77
N ASP A 40 1.47 6.94 -7.91
CA ASP A 40 1.91 8.30 -8.21
C ASP A 40 1.46 8.75 -9.59
N ARG A 41 0.90 9.97 -9.65
CA ARG A 41 0.49 10.62 -10.90
C ARG A 41 -0.50 9.80 -11.76
N PHE A 42 -1.28 8.92 -11.16
CA PHE A 42 -2.23 8.05 -11.87
C PHE A 42 -3.23 8.85 -12.72
N LYS A 43 -3.69 10.01 -12.21
CA LYS A 43 -4.54 10.92 -12.99
C LYS A 43 -3.87 11.34 -14.31
N LEU A 44 -2.57 11.62 -14.29
CA LEU A 44 -1.83 12.00 -15.50
C LEU A 44 -1.85 10.88 -16.55
N VAL A 45 -1.72 9.62 -16.12
CA VAL A 45 -1.83 8.46 -17.01
C VAL A 45 -3.20 8.44 -17.69
N ASN A 46 -4.28 8.65 -16.94
CA ASN A 46 -5.63 8.71 -17.51
C ASN A 46 -5.80 9.90 -18.47
N ASP A 47 -5.28 11.07 -18.11
CA ASP A 47 -5.40 12.28 -18.91
C ASP A 47 -4.62 12.18 -20.24
N GLU A 48 -3.46 11.53 -20.24
CA GLU A 48 -2.59 11.38 -21.42
C GLU A 48 -2.94 10.17 -22.30
N HIS A 49 -3.37 9.06 -21.69
CA HIS A 49 -3.53 7.77 -22.37
C HIS A 49 -4.95 7.19 -22.31
N GLY A 50 -5.84 7.84 -21.57
CA GLY A 50 -7.23 7.40 -21.40
C GLY A 50 -7.44 6.36 -20.31
N HIS A 51 -8.70 6.20 -19.90
CA HIS A 51 -9.08 5.34 -18.77
C HIS A 51 -8.79 3.85 -18.98
N LEU A 52 -8.82 3.35 -20.22
CA LEU A 52 -8.50 1.94 -20.51
C LEU A 52 -7.04 1.61 -20.19
N VAL A 53 -6.14 2.56 -20.42
CA VAL A 53 -4.72 2.42 -20.05
C VAL A 53 -4.57 2.50 -18.53
N GLY A 54 -5.26 3.43 -17.88
CA GLY A 54 -5.33 3.49 -16.41
C GLY A 54 -5.83 2.18 -15.80
N ASP A 55 -6.87 1.57 -16.37
CA ASP A 55 -7.37 0.26 -15.93
C ASP A 55 -6.31 -0.84 -16.06
N THR A 56 -5.52 -0.81 -17.13
CA THR A 56 -4.40 -1.74 -17.33
C THR A 56 -3.32 -1.54 -16.26
N VAL A 57 -2.99 -0.30 -15.91
CA VAL A 57 -2.05 0.02 -14.82
C VAL A 57 -2.57 -0.54 -13.50
N LEU A 58 -3.83 -0.31 -13.16
CA LEU A 58 -4.45 -0.81 -11.92
C LEU A 58 -4.44 -2.34 -11.84
N LYS A 59 -4.81 -3.02 -12.92
CA LYS A 59 -4.79 -4.50 -13.01
C LYS A 59 -3.38 -5.05 -12.87
N SER A 60 -2.40 -4.42 -13.51
CA SER A 60 -0.99 -4.84 -13.44
C SER A 60 -0.42 -4.67 -12.03
N PHE A 61 -0.77 -3.57 -11.35
CA PHE A 61 -0.35 -3.35 -9.98
C PHE A 61 -1.02 -4.36 -9.03
N ALA A 62 -2.31 -4.62 -9.19
CA ALA A 62 -3.01 -5.64 -8.41
C ALA A 62 -2.39 -7.03 -8.58
N ALA A 63 -2.02 -7.41 -9.81
CA ALA A 63 -1.34 -8.67 -10.08
C ALA A 63 0.03 -8.75 -9.39
N LEU A 64 0.80 -7.65 -9.40
CA LEU A 64 2.08 -7.57 -8.68
C LEU A 64 1.87 -7.76 -7.17
N LEU A 65 0.90 -7.09 -6.57
CA LEU A 65 0.59 -7.23 -5.15
C LEU A 65 0.29 -8.70 -4.79
N LEU A 66 -0.57 -9.35 -5.57
CA LEU A 66 -0.93 -10.76 -5.33
C LEU A 66 0.25 -11.73 -5.53
N ALA A 67 1.16 -11.42 -6.44
CA ALA A 67 2.34 -12.26 -6.70
C ALA A 67 3.41 -12.15 -5.61
N GLN A 68 3.56 -10.97 -5.00
CA GLN A 68 4.64 -10.66 -4.06
C GLN A 68 4.24 -10.77 -2.58
N LEU A 69 2.94 -10.68 -2.28
CA LEU A 69 2.43 -10.73 -0.92
C LEU A 69 2.08 -12.17 -0.51
N ARG A 70 2.10 -12.41 0.81
CA ARG A 70 1.79 -13.74 1.35
C ARG A 70 0.29 -14.01 1.27
N LYS A 71 -0.10 -15.28 1.25
CA LYS A 71 -1.52 -15.69 1.33
C LYS A 71 -2.22 -15.22 2.62
N SER A 72 -1.45 -14.98 3.68
CA SER A 72 -1.95 -14.43 4.95
C SER A 72 -2.16 -12.92 4.93
N ASP A 73 -1.57 -12.22 3.96
CA ASP A 73 -1.74 -10.78 3.82
C ASP A 73 -3.08 -10.49 3.13
N VAL A 74 -3.79 -9.47 3.60
CA VAL A 74 -5.05 -9.05 2.98
C VAL A 74 -4.78 -7.86 2.10
N VAL A 75 -5.10 -8.00 0.82
CA VAL A 75 -4.87 -6.96 -0.20
C VAL A 75 -6.20 -6.40 -0.66
N CYS A 76 -6.34 -5.09 -0.57
CA CYS A 76 -7.59 -4.39 -0.85
C CYS A 76 -7.35 -3.20 -1.79
N ARG A 77 -8.23 -3.00 -2.77
CA ARG A 77 -8.36 -1.72 -3.44
C ARG A 77 -9.17 -0.79 -2.57
N TYR A 78 -8.52 0.23 -2.01
CA TYR A 78 -9.09 1.11 -1.00
C TYR A 78 -9.84 2.30 -1.61
N GLY A 79 -9.35 2.82 -2.73
CA GLY A 79 -9.91 3.91 -3.49
C GLY A 79 -9.69 3.74 -4.99
N GLY A 80 -9.77 4.80 -5.75
CA GLY A 80 -9.56 4.78 -7.21
C GLY A 80 -8.19 4.24 -7.60
N GLU A 81 -7.15 4.83 -7.05
CA GLU A 81 -5.74 4.51 -7.25
C GLU A 81 -5.03 4.14 -5.94
N GLU A 82 -5.82 3.92 -4.89
CA GLU A 82 -5.33 3.62 -3.55
C GLU A 82 -5.53 2.15 -3.21
N PHE A 83 -4.52 1.58 -2.56
CA PHE A 83 -4.51 0.19 -2.11
C PHE A 83 -4.16 0.12 -0.64
N CYS A 84 -4.69 -0.88 0.04
CA CYS A 84 -4.39 -1.16 1.44
C CYS A 84 -3.92 -2.61 1.59
N VAL A 85 -2.86 -2.80 2.36
CA VAL A 85 -2.31 -4.14 2.66
C VAL A 85 -2.28 -4.34 4.17
N LEU A 86 -2.96 -5.38 4.65
CA LEU A 86 -2.86 -5.82 6.05
C LEU A 86 -1.85 -6.97 6.12
N MET A 87 -0.87 -6.83 6.99
CA MET A 87 0.23 -7.78 7.16
C MET A 87 0.27 -8.30 8.59
N PRO A 88 -0.39 -9.44 8.88
CA PRO A 88 -0.36 -10.03 10.21
C PRO A 88 1.04 -10.51 10.58
N ARG A 89 1.37 -10.46 11.88
CA ARG A 89 2.68 -10.83 12.44
C ARG A 89 3.84 -10.11 11.76
N THR A 90 3.64 -8.83 11.48
CA THR A 90 4.62 -8.01 10.75
C THR A 90 4.78 -6.69 11.51
N THR A 91 6.02 -6.35 11.84
CA THR A 91 6.37 -5.07 12.46
C THR A 91 6.42 -3.95 11.42
N THR A 92 6.43 -2.69 11.86
CA THR A 92 6.60 -1.52 10.99
C THR A 92 7.84 -1.66 10.10
N THR A 93 8.98 -2.05 10.67
CA THR A 93 10.23 -2.21 9.93
C THR A 93 10.14 -3.30 8.87
N GLN A 94 9.54 -4.44 9.21
CA GLN A 94 9.34 -5.55 8.25
C GLN A 94 8.35 -5.16 7.16
N GLY A 95 7.25 -4.49 7.52
CA GLY A 95 6.25 -4.00 6.59
C GLY A 95 6.85 -2.99 5.61
N ARG A 96 7.61 -2.00 6.11
CA ARG A 96 8.31 -1.04 5.26
C ARG A 96 9.23 -1.74 4.26
N ARG A 97 10.09 -2.65 4.72
CA ARG A 97 11.00 -3.40 3.84
C ARG A 97 10.25 -4.15 2.73
N LYS A 98 9.11 -4.74 3.08
CA LYS A 98 8.26 -5.46 2.12
C LYS A 98 7.67 -4.51 1.07
N ILE A 99 7.14 -3.38 1.50
CA ILE A 99 6.55 -2.39 0.59
C ILE A 99 7.64 -1.67 -0.25
N ASP A 100 8.83 -1.42 0.30
CA ASP A 100 9.99 -0.94 -0.47
C ASP A 100 10.38 -1.93 -1.57
N GLY A 101 10.36 -3.23 -1.27
CA GLY A 101 10.58 -4.28 -2.27
C GLY A 101 9.56 -4.25 -3.39
N LEU A 102 8.27 -4.08 -3.05
CA LEU A 102 7.19 -3.91 -4.03
C LEU A 102 7.40 -2.68 -4.91
N LEU A 103 7.84 -1.56 -4.34
CA LEU A 103 8.12 -0.34 -5.10
C LEU A 103 9.26 -0.56 -6.11
N LYS A 104 10.31 -1.27 -5.70
CA LYS A 104 11.41 -1.64 -6.60
C LYS A 104 10.93 -2.49 -7.76
N GLU A 105 10.12 -3.52 -7.49
CA GLU A 105 9.53 -4.38 -8.53
C GLU A 105 8.59 -3.58 -9.44
N TRP A 106 7.73 -2.71 -8.87
CA TRP A 106 6.82 -1.88 -9.65
C TRP A 106 7.53 -0.95 -10.63
N ARG A 107 8.64 -0.34 -10.22
CA ARG A 107 9.50 0.47 -11.11
C ARG A 107 10.04 -0.31 -12.30
N ALA A 108 10.25 -1.61 -12.15
CA ALA A 108 10.79 -2.47 -13.19
C ALA A 108 9.70 -3.00 -14.16
N VAL A 109 8.42 -2.89 -13.81
CA VAL A 109 7.31 -3.34 -14.66
C VAL A 109 7.27 -2.50 -15.93
N ARG A 110 7.22 -3.17 -17.08
CA ARG A 110 7.03 -2.54 -18.40
C ARG A 110 5.57 -2.62 -18.79
N LEU A 111 4.93 -1.46 -18.90
CA LEU A 111 3.56 -1.33 -19.36
C LEU A 111 3.52 -0.71 -20.75
N TYR A 112 2.53 -1.08 -21.54
CA TYR A 112 2.39 -0.63 -22.92
C TYR A 112 1.01 -0.01 -23.13
N ALA A 113 0.97 1.09 -23.90
CA ALA A 113 -0.23 1.71 -24.40
C ALA A 113 -0.04 1.94 -25.89
N ASP A 114 -0.98 1.44 -26.71
CA ASP A 114 -0.93 1.56 -28.19
C ASP A 114 0.43 1.16 -28.80
N GLY A 115 1.03 0.08 -28.31
CA GLY A 115 2.33 -0.44 -28.75
C GLY A 115 3.55 0.37 -28.27
N LYS A 116 3.35 1.43 -27.47
CA LYS A 116 4.44 2.24 -26.88
C LYS A 116 4.59 1.91 -25.40
N VAL A 117 5.83 1.91 -24.92
CA VAL A 117 6.14 1.74 -23.48
C VAL A 117 5.67 2.97 -22.73
N LEU A 118 4.86 2.77 -21.68
CA LEU A 118 4.56 3.81 -20.71
C LEU A 118 5.82 4.17 -19.93
N GLY A 119 5.90 5.43 -19.48
CA GLY A 119 6.92 5.87 -18.54
C GLY A 119 6.92 5.01 -17.26
N GLN A 120 8.03 5.03 -16.54
CA GLN A 120 8.16 4.32 -15.28
C GLN A 120 7.02 4.70 -14.33
N GLN A 121 6.34 3.70 -13.78
CA GLN A 121 5.31 3.90 -12.77
C GLN A 121 5.91 3.77 -11.38
N THR A 122 5.44 4.61 -10.46
CA THR A 122 5.85 4.59 -9.06
C THR A 122 4.63 4.68 -8.14
N PHE A 123 4.83 4.48 -6.86
CA PHE A 123 3.84 4.76 -5.84
C PHE A 123 4.46 5.43 -4.60
N SER A 124 3.63 6.06 -3.82
CA SER A 124 3.94 6.55 -2.48
C SER A 124 3.18 5.72 -1.47
N ALA A 125 3.83 5.34 -0.38
CA ALA A 125 3.18 4.51 0.63
C ALA A 125 3.54 4.94 2.05
N GLY A 126 2.61 4.65 2.96
CA GLY A 126 2.80 4.80 4.40
C GLY A 126 2.53 3.49 5.12
N VAL A 127 3.34 3.18 6.13
CA VAL A 127 3.23 1.96 6.93
C VAL A 127 3.12 2.32 8.40
N ALA A 128 2.14 1.75 9.06
CA ALA A 128 1.94 1.85 10.51
C ALA A 128 1.70 0.46 11.12
N GLU A 129 1.98 0.31 12.38
CA GLU A 129 1.80 -0.94 13.13
C GLU A 129 0.78 -0.75 14.23
N SER A 130 -0.04 -1.77 14.49
CA SER A 130 -0.98 -1.74 15.61
C SER A 130 -0.27 -1.59 16.96
N LEU A 131 -0.79 -0.71 17.82
CA LEU A 131 -0.28 -0.50 19.18
C LEU A 131 -0.67 -1.68 20.10
N ALA A 132 -0.21 -2.89 19.78
CA ALA A 132 -0.62 -4.10 20.49
C ALA A 132 0.04 -4.24 21.86
N ALA A 133 1.25 -3.74 22.06
CA ALA A 133 2.02 -3.88 23.29
C ALA A 133 1.90 -2.62 24.14
N GLY A 134 0.87 -2.53 24.98
CA GLY A 134 0.75 -1.41 25.91
C GLY A 134 -0.67 -0.99 26.31
N GLY A 135 -1.69 -1.75 25.91
CA GLY A 135 -3.03 -1.58 26.44
C GLY A 135 -3.85 -0.42 25.84
N GLY A 136 -3.49 0.06 24.68
CA GLY A 136 -4.30 1.03 23.93
C GLY A 136 -5.45 0.32 23.18
N ASP A 137 -6.68 0.81 23.35
CA ASP A 137 -7.85 0.33 22.58
C ASP A 137 -7.92 1.05 21.22
N GLU A 138 -6.85 0.89 20.42
CA GLU A 138 -6.78 1.52 19.11
C GLU A 138 -7.84 0.97 18.18
N SER A 139 -8.62 1.85 17.55
CA SER A 139 -9.59 1.47 16.54
C SER A 139 -8.93 1.15 15.18
N ALA A 140 -9.62 0.40 14.34
CA ALA A 140 -9.22 0.15 12.97
C ALA A 140 -8.99 1.46 12.19
N ASP A 141 -9.90 2.44 12.36
CA ASP A 141 -9.80 3.75 11.70
C ASP A 141 -8.57 4.54 12.16
N ALA A 142 -8.20 4.47 13.44
CA ALA A 142 -7.02 5.15 13.96
C ALA A 142 -5.74 4.56 13.36
N LEU A 143 -5.63 3.23 13.23
CA LEU A 143 -4.49 2.57 12.60
C LEU A 143 -4.39 2.92 11.10
N LEU A 144 -5.51 2.86 10.39
CA LEU A 144 -5.56 3.25 8.97
C LEU A 144 -5.15 4.71 8.78
N LYS A 145 -5.63 5.60 9.65
CA LYS A 145 -5.27 7.02 9.60
C LYS A 145 -3.77 7.24 9.78
N ARG A 146 -3.12 6.54 10.69
CA ARG A 146 -1.66 6.67 10.89
C ARG A 146 -0.87 6.22 9.65
N ALA A 147 -1.27 5.12 9.02
CA ALA A 147 -0.68 4.68 7.77
C ALA A 147 -0.91 5.69 6.63
N ASP A 148 -2.12 6.26 6.54
CA ASP A 148 -2.46 7.28 5.55
C ASP A 148 -1.67 8.59 5.75
N ASP A 149 -1.52 9.03 7.00
CA ASP A 149 -0.69 10.20 7.33
C ASP A 149 0.77 10.00 6.85
N CYS A 150 1.34 8.80 7.02
CA CYS A 150 2.66 8.45 6.48
C CYS A 150 2.68 8.45 4.94
N ALA A 151 1.64 7.94 4.28
CA ALA A 151 1.53 7.96 2.81
C ALA A 151 1.46 9.40 2.28
N LEU A 152 0.72 10.27 2.98
CA LEU A 152 0.66 11.70 2.65
C LEU A 152 2.02 12.39 2.80
N LEU A 153 2.78 12.05 3.84
CA LEU A 153 4.16 12.53 4.01
C LEU A 153 5.07 12.03 2.88
N ALA A 154 4.93 10.77 2.45
CA ALA A 154 5.68 10.23 1.31
C ALA A 154 5.39 11.02 0.02
N LYS A 155 4.12 11.36 -0.25
CA LYS A 155 3.76 12.23 -1.38
C LYS A 155 4.40 13.62 -1.29
N LYS A 156 4.41 14.23 -0.10
CA LYS A 156 5.04 15.54 0.16
C LYS A 156 6.56 15.51 0.08
N ALA A 157 7.18 14.38 0.42
CA ALA A 157 8.63 14.18 0.36
C ALA A 157 9.17 13.98 -1.08
N GLY A 158 8.33 14.08 -2.10
CA GLY A 158 8.71 13.95 -3.50
C GLY A 158 8.16 12.71 -4.19
N ARG A 159 7.29 11.94 -3.54
CA ARG A 159 6.71 10.68 -4.05
C ARG A 159 7.75 9.57 -4.21
N ASN A 160 7.36 8.48 -4.85
CA ASN A 160 8.25 7.37 -5.18
C ASN A 160 9.04 6.84 -3.97
N CYS A 161 8.40 6.74 -2.82
CA CYS A 161 9.01 6.30 -1.58
C CYS A 161 7.99 5.69 -0.61
N VAL A 162 8.51 4.97 0.37
CA VAL A 162 7.75 4.38 1.46
C VAL A 162 8.21 5.00 2.77
N LEU A 163 7.30 5.60 3.51
CA LEU A 163 7.53 6.10 4.85
C LEU A 163 6.84 5.20 5.87
N ALA A 164 7.47 5.04 7.01
CA ALA A 164 6.92 4.29 8.11
C ALA A 164 6.94 5.14 9.38
N GLU A 165 5.97 4.88 10.23
CA GLU A 165 5.87 5.53 11.54
C GLU A 165 7.14 5.28 12.37
N ASN A 166 7.55 6.27 13.17
CA ASN A 166 8.70 6.20 14.08
C ASN A 166 10.06 5.89 13.43
N GLN A 167 10.18 6.06 12.12
CA GLN A 167 11.45 6.00 11.44
C GLN A 167 11.82 7.43 11.03
N GLU A 168 12.88 7.96 11.63
CA GLU A 168 13.47 9.22 11.20
C GLU A 168 13.75 9.13 9.70
N LEU A 169 13.41 10.20 8.99
CA LEU A 169 13.91 10.41 7.63
C LEU A 169 15.43 10.39 7.74
N THR A 170 16.06 9.27 7.41
CA THR A 170 17.50 9.25 7.21
C THR A 170 17.77 10.15 6.02
N ALA A 171 18.10 11.40 6.34
CA ALA A 171 18.70 12.32 5.41
C ALA A 171 20.00 11.68 4.92
N GLY A 172 20.02 11.23 3.66
CA GLY A 172 21.28 10.82 3.06
C GLY A 172 21.24 9.48 2.33
N GLN A 173 20.54 9.42 1.23
CA GLN A 173 21.06 8.68 0.08
C GLN A 173 20.78 9.49 -1.18
N PRO A 174 21.82 9.99 -1.85
CA PRO A 174 21.65 10.61 -3.15
C PRO A 174 21.16 9.53 -4.13
N ALA A 175 20.17 9.91 -4.93
CA ALA A 175 19.72 9.11 -6.05
C ALA A 175 20.90 8.84 -7.00
N PRO A 176 21.08 7.60 -7.46
CA PRO A 176 21.90 7.34 -8.63
C PRO A 176 21.21 7.80 -9.91
#